data_5db0f9de1da4954e93463d4d0abfa1c5
#
_entry.id   5db0f9de1da4954e93463d4d0abfa1c5
#
_cell.length_a   1.000
_cell.length_b   1.000
_cell.length_c   1.000
_cell.angle_alpha   90.00
_cell.angle_beta   90.00
_cell.angle_gamma   90.00
#
_symmetry.space_group_name_H-M   'P 1'
#
loop_
_entity.id
_entity.type
_entity.pdbx_description
1 polymer ?
#
loop_
_entity_poly.entity_id
_entity_poly.type
_entity_poly.pdbx_seq_one_letter_code
_entity_poly.pdbx_strand_id
1 'polypeptide(L)'
;MKIAGSPRHPLAVYLLWFLLIFLGIGGMYGGAMLIADPSGVKIQFPPGTIERLPFPNYFIPGVILLIGMAGLPLLTAFALWNQPNWKWPMFLNIYPEQHWAWTFSLYTGIILAIWINVQIYIVGAIGQIQPFYGLYAVALIICTLLPKVKQFYRIAPSF
;
A
#
# COMPACT_ATOMS: atom_id res chain seq x y z
N MET A 1 7.29 -23.76 7.79
CA MET A 1 8.14 -23.25 8.88
C MET A 1 7.23 -22.43 9.80
N LYS A 2 6.90 -22.95 11.00
CA LYS A 2 6.05 -22.22 11.95
C LYS A 2 6.90 -21.23 12.73
N ILE A 3 6.48 -19.96 12.69
CA ILE A 3 7.09 -18.92 13.55
C ILE A 3 6.78 -19.31 15.01
N ALA A 4 7.81 -19.38 15.84
CA ALA A 4 7.69 -19.54 17.28
C ALA A 4 7.13 -18.22 17.86
N GLY A 5 5.83 -18.02 17.78
CA GLY A 5 5.14 -16.85 18.27
C GLY A 5 3.88 -17.21 19.03
N SER A 6 3.61 -16.46 20.06
CA SER A 6 2.40 -16.48 20.89
C SER A 6 1.14 -16.78 20.06
N PRO A 7 0.18 -17.57 20.55
CA PRO A 7 -1.03 -17.95 19.82
C PRO A 7 -1.98 -16.79 19.47
N ARG A 8 -1.63 -15.57 19.82
CA ARG A 8 -2.41 -14.36 19.49
C ARG A 8 -1.52 -13.33 18.82
N HIS A 9 -1.95 -12.86 17.65
CA HIS A 9 -1.30 -11.73 16.97
C HIS A 9 -1.32 -10.48 17.87
N PRO A 10 -0.20 -9.74 18.00
CA PRO A 10 -0.19 -8.45 18.68
C PRO A 10 -1.20 -7.48 18.05
N LEU A 11 -1.81 -6.61 18.87
CA LEU A 11 -2.76 -5.60 18.36
C LEU A 11 -2.19 -4.76 17.21
N ALA A 12 -0.89 -4.46 17.26
CA ALA A 12 -0.20 -3.72 16.21
C ALA A 12 -0.20 -4.46 14.85
N VAL A 13 -0.21 -5.81 14.85
CA VAL A 13 -0.30 -6.62 13.63
C VAL A 13 -1.71 -6.52 13.03
N TYR A 14 -2.75 -6.57 13.87
CA TYR A 14 -4.13 -6.36 13.40
C TYR A 14 -4.32 -4.95 12.84
N LEU A 15 -3.73 -3.93 13.48
CA LEU A 15 -3.78 -2.56 12.99
C LEU A 15 -3.09 -2.45 11.62
N LEU A 16 -1.90 -3.00 11.46
CA LEU A 16 -1.20 -3.02 10.17
C LEU A 16 -2.03 -3.70 9.09
N TRP A 17 -2.61 -4.86 9.42
CA TRP A 17 -3.45 -5.60 8.50
C TRP A 17 -4.70 -4.81 8.09
N PHE A 18 -5.38 -4.17 9.05
CA PHE A 18 -6.51 -3.28 8.78
C PHE A 18 -6.13 -2.12 7.86
N LEU A 19 -4.99 -1.45 8.13
CA LEU A 19 -4.50 -0.36 7.29
C LEU A 19 -4.27 -0.81 5.85
N LEU A 20 -3.65 -1.97 5.64
CA LEU A 20 -3.41 -2.49 4.29
C LEU A 20 -4.71 -2.82 3.55
N ILE A 21 -5.68 -3.45 4.22
CA ILE A 21 -6.97 -3.78 3.62
C ILE A 21 -7.75 -2.51 3.27
N PHE A 22 -7.81 -1.55 4.20
CA PHE A 22 -8.50 -0.29 3.95
C PHE A 22 -7.90 0.46 2.76
N LEU A 23 -6.56 0.54 2.68
CA LEU A 23 -5.87 1.13 1.52
C LEU A 23 -6.20 0.37 0.24
N GLY A 24 -6.16 -0.95 0.28
CA GLY A 24 -6.44 -1.80 -0.88
C GLY A 24 -7.87 -1.64 -1.41
N ILE A 25 -8.85 -1.57 -0.53
CA ILE A 25 -10.26 -1.32 -0.90
C ILE A 25 -10.41 0.08 -1.51
N GLY A 26 -9.80 1.10 -0.88
CA GLY A 26 -9.80 2.47 -1.40
C GLY A 26 -9.15 2.58 -2.79
N GLY A 27 -8.00 1.93 -2.96
CA GLY A 27 -7.30 1.85 -4.25
C GLY A 27 -8.10 1.12 -5.33
N MET A 28 -8.81 0.04 -4.95
CA MET A 28 -9.69 -0.69 -5.86
C MET A 28 -10.86 0.18 -6.31
N TYR A 29 -11.52 0.86 -5.38
CA TYR A 29 -12.63 1.76 -5.68
C TYR A 29 -12.17 2.91 -6.59
N GLY A 30 -11.13 3.64 -6.20
CA GLY A 30 -10.60 4.77 -6.97
C GLY A 30 -10.09 4.35 -8.36
N GLY A 31 -9.32 3.27 -8.42
CA GLY A 31 -8.81 2.74 -9.69
C GLY A 31 -9.91 2.29 -10.65
N ALA A 32 -10.89 1.52 -10.14
CA ALA A 32 -12.02 1.07 -10.93
C ALA A 32 -12.87 2.24 -11.46
N MET A 33 -13.10 3.27 -10.64
CA MET A 33 -13.86 4.46 -11.06
C MET A 33 -13.14 5.23 -12.17
N LEU A 34 -11.81 5.40 -12.08
CA LEU A 34 -11.00 6.07 -13.11
C LEU A 34 -10.90 5.27 -14.41
N ILE A 35 -10.92 3.94 -14.33
CA ILE A 35 -10.93 3.08 -15.51
C ILE A 35 -12.32 3.13 -16.18
N ALA A 36 -13.40 3.11 -15.38
CA ALA A 36 -14.76 3.14 -15.88
C ALA A 36 -15.17 4.51 -16.45
N ASP A 37 -14.60 5.59 -15.91
CA ASP A 37 -14.80 6.94 -16.41
C ASP A 37 -13.47 7.72 -16.45
N PRO A 38 -12.70 7.58 -17.53
CA PRO A 38 -11.39 8.22 -17.66
C PRO A 38 -11.45 9.76 -17.78
N SER A 39 -12.63 10.36 -17.91
CA SER A 39 -12.81 11.82 -17.87
C SER A 39 -12.63 12.38 -16.45
N GLY A 40 -12.81 11.56 -15.42
CA GLY A 40 -12.76 11.96 -14.01
C GLY A 40 -14.02 12.67 -13.50
N VAL A 41 -15.06 12.77 -14.32
CA VAL A 41 -16.31 13.45 -13.94
C VAL A 41 -17.01 12.73 -12.78
N LYS A 42 -17.06 11.40 -12.81
CA LYS A 42 -17.67 10.61 -11.72
C LYS A 42 -16.97 10.77 -10.38
N ILE A 43 -15.65 11.03 -10.37
CA ILE A 43 -14.87 11.29 -9.16
C ILE A 43 -14.91 12.76 -8.75
N GLN A 44 -15.52 13.61 -9.61
CA GLN A 44 -15.64 15.05 -9.36
C GLN A 44 -14.30 15.76 -9.21
N PHE A 45 -13.34 15.42 -10.06
CA PHE A 45 -12.08 16.17 -10.07
C PHE A 45 -12.31 17.62 -10.47
N PRO A 46 -11.55 18.57 -9.87
CA PRO A 46 -11.64 19.98 -10.23
C PRO A 46 -11.41 20.20 -11.73
N PRO A 47 -12.14 21.15 -12.36
CA PRO A 47 -11.90 21.53 -13.76
C PRO A 47 -10.42 21.90 -13.99
N GLY A 48 -9.89 21.57 -15.16
CA GLY A 48 -8.49 21.85 -15.52
C GLY A 48 -7.46 20.88 -14.92
N THR A 49 -7.87 19.92 -14.08
CA THR A 49 -6.95 18.94 -13.51
C THR A 49 -6.42 17.98 -14.59
N ILE A 50 -7.27 17.59 -15.54
CA ILE A 50 -6.93 16.69 -16.64
C ILE A 50 -5.85 17.29 -17.57
N GLU A 51 -5.86 18.61 -17.76
CA GLU A 51 -4.92 19.33 -18.63
C GLU A 51 -3.47 19.30 -18.09
N ARG A 52 -3.31 19.03 -16.80
CA ARG A 52 -2.01 18.93 -16.14
C ARG A 52 -1.42 17.53 -16.17
N LEU A 53 -2.20 16.52 -16.60
CA LEU A 53 -1.72 15.14 -16.68
C LEU A 53 -0.74 14.98 -17.84
N PRO A 54 0.31 14.16 -17.68
CA PRO A 54 1.16 13.73 -18.79
C PRO A 54 0.47 12.65 -19.66
N PHE A 55 -0.80 12.40 -19.44
CA PHE A 55 -1.62 11.39 -20.11
C PHE A 55 -2.88 12.05 -20.68
N PRO A 56 -3.49 11.50 -21.75
CA PRO A 56 -4.66 12.08 -22.37
C PRO A 56 -5.93 12.03 -21.48
N ASN A 57 -5.92 11.17 -20.47
CA ASN A 57 -7.04 10.98 -19.53
C ASN A 57 -6.59 10.22 -18.26
N TYR A 58 -7.54 9.93 -17.37
CA TYR A 58 -7.28 9.25 -16.10
C TYR A 58 -7.21 7.73 -16.17
N PHE A 59 -7.27 7.10 -17.35
CA PHE A 59 -7.22 5.65 -17.50
C PHE A 59 -5.90 5.06 -16.95
N ILE A 60 -4.76 5.61 -17.39
CA ILE A 60 -3.43 5.14 -16.93
C ILE A 60 -3.24 5.36 -15.43
N PRO A 61 -3.52 6.55 -14.85
CA PRO A 61 -3.56 6.72 -13.41
C PRO A 61 -4.46 5.71 -12.69
N GLY A 62 -5.63 5.40 -13.25
CA GLY A 62 -6.55 4.39 -12.73
C GLY A 62 -5.94 2.99 -12.66
N VAL A 63 -5.26 2.56 -13.71
CA VAL A 63 -4.55 1.27 -13.77
C VAL A 63 -3.41 1.22 -12.75
N ILE A 64 -2.62 2.29 -12.64
CA ILE A 64 -1.53 2.39 -11.65
C ILE A 64 -2.09 2.31 -10.23
N LEU A 65 -3.19 3.00 -9.96
CA LEU A 65 -3.87 2.99 -8.67
C LEU A 65 -4.41 1.58 -8.35
N LEU A 66 -5.02 0.90 -9.32
CA LEU A 66 -5.56 -0.45 -9.15
C LEU A 66 -4.45 -1.47 -8.85
N ILE A 67 -3.33 -1.42 -9.56
CA ILE A 67 -2.22 -2.36 -9.37
C ILE A 67 -1.42 -2.00 -8.11
N GLY A 68 -1.01 -0.73 -7.97
CA GLY A 68 -0.12 -0.27 -6.91
C GLY A 68 -0.81 -0.08 -5.57
N MET A 69 -2.00 0.54 -5.56
CA MET A 69 -2.70 0.90 -4.32
C MET A 69 -3.84 -0.06 -3.95
N ALA A 70 -4.20 -1.01 -4.81
CA ALA A 70 -5.09 -2.11 -4.47
C ALA A 70 -4.37 -3.45 -4.47
N GLY A 71 -3.75 -3.85 -5.57
CA GLY A 71 -3.12 -5.15 -5.72
C GLY A 71 -2.01 -5.39 -4.69
N LEU A 72 -1.06 -4.47 -4.58
CA LEU A 72 0.07 -4.60 -3.65
C LEU A 72 -0.37 -4.65 -2.17
N PRO A 73 -1.20 -3.71 -1.64
CA PRO A 73 -1.64 -3.77 -0.25
C PRO A 73 -2.46 -5.02 0.08
N LEU A 74 -3.38 -5.44 -0.81
CA LEU A 74 -4.21 -6.63 -0.58
C LEU A 74 -3.38 -7.91 -0.61
N LEU A 75 -2.44 -8.03 -1.56
CA LEU A 75 -1.48 -9.13 -1.59
C LEU A 75 -0.64 -9.18 -0.31
N THR A 76 -0.17 -8.01 0.14
CA THR A 76 0.62 -7.88 1.36
C THR A 76 -0.20 -8.25 2.60
N ALA A 77 -1.45 -7.80 2.70
CA ALA A 77 -2.35 -8.16 3.79
C ALA A 77 -2.62 -9.67 3.84
N PHE A 78 -2.88 -10.28 2.69
CA PHE A 78 -3.00 -11.73 2.56
C PHE A 78 -1.74 -12.46 3.03
N ALA A 79 -0.58 -11.99 2.59
CA ALA A 79 0.70 -12.60 2.92
C ALA A 79 1.11 -12.40 4.39
N LEU A 80 0.78 -11.28 5.01
CA LEU A 80 0.98 -11.07 6.45
C LEU A 80 0.16 -12.03 7.29
N TRP A 81 -1.05 -12.37 6.83
CA TRP A 81 -1.94 -13.30 7.55
C TRP A 81 -1.53 -14.75 7.37
N ASN A 82 -1.31 -15.19 6.12
CA ASN A 82 -1.07 -16.58 5.77
C ASN A 82 0.40 -16.98 5.78
N GLN A 83 1.33 -16.01 5.75
CA GLN A 83 2.78 -16.19 5.73
C GLN A 83 3.26 -17.25 4.71
N PRO A 84 2.88 -17.13 3.44
CA PRO A 84 3.23 -18.13 2.44
C PRO A 84 4.74 -18.12 2.14
N ASN A 85 5.32 -19.31 2.01
CA ASN A 85 6.74 -19.50 1.66
C ASN A 85 6.96 -19.37 0.14
N TRP A 86 6.57 -18.24 -0.45
CA TRP A 86 6.81 -17.99 -1.86
C TRP A 86 8.27 -17.57 -2.10
N LYS A 87 8.86 -18.12 -3.17
CA LYS A 87 10.26 -17.82 -3.52
C LYS A 87 10.41 -16.50 -4.27
N TRP A 88 9.45 -16.15 -5.13
CA TRP A 88 9.53 -14.96 -5.97
C TRP A 88 9.61 -13.63 -5.19
N PRO A 89 8.90 -13.41 -4.07
CA PRO A 89 9.03 -12.16 -3.33
C PRO A 89 10.35 -12.04 -2.57
N MET A 90 11.03 -13.18 -2.33
CA MET A 90 12.32 -13.19 -1.65
C MET A 90 13.39 -12.42 -2.42
N PHE A 91 13.28 -12.37 -3.75
CA PHE A 91 14.18 -11.59 -4.59
C PHE A 91 14.11 -10.07 -4.30
N LEU A 92 12.94 -9.58 -3.91
CA LEU A 92 12.71 -8.18 -3.55
C LEU A 92 12.79 -7.92 -2.04
N ASN A 93 13.06 -8.95 -1.24
CA ASN A 93 13.15 -8.83 0.21
C ASN A 93 14.55 -8.38 0.65
N ILE A 94 14.73 -7.07 0.87
CA ILE A 94 16.01 -6.50 1.32
C ILE A 94 16.30 -6.73 2.81
N TYR A 95 15.34 -7.29 3.56
CA TYR A 95 15.49 -7.62 4.98
C TYR A 95 15.42 -9.15 5.18
N PRO A 96 16.51 -9.88 4.97
CA PRO A 96 16.52 -11.35 4.97
C PRO A 96 16.10 -11.96 6.32
N GLU A 97 16.24 -11.20 7.41
CA GLU A 97 15.79 -11.59 8.74
C GLU A 97 14.29 -11.42 8.98
N GLN A 98 13.55 -10.83 8.02
CA GLN A 98 12.10 -10.62 8.08
C GLN A 98 11.38 -11.46 7.04
N HIS A 99 10.16 -11.87 7.36
CA HIS A 99 9.27 -12.44 6.34
C HIS A 99 9.00 -11.38 5.25
N TRP A 100 9.08 -11.77 3.99
CA TRP A 100 8.94 -10.85 2.85
C TRP A 100 7.69 -9.96 2.89
N ALA A 101 6.57 -10.46 3.45
CA ALA A 101 5.34 -9.67 3.59
C ALA A 101 5.52 -8.45 4.51
N TRP A 102 6.39 -8.51 5.51
CA TRP A 102 6.75 -7.36 6.34
C TRP A 102 7.48 -6.29 5.51
N THR A 103 8.43 -6.70 4.68
CA THR A 103 9.15 -5.80 3.77
C THR A 103 8.18 -5.16 2.77
N PHE A 104 7.24 -5.92 2.23
CA PHE A 104 6.24 -5.41 1.30
C PHE A 104 5.25 -4.45 1.95
N SER A 105 4.94 -4.60 3.25
CA SER A 105 4.13 -3.59 3.95
C SER A 105 4.88 -2.27 4.09
N LEU A 106 6.19 -2.30 4.32
CA LEU A 106 7.04 -1.11 4.31
C LEU A 106 7.06 -0.46 2.92
N TYR A 107 7.25 -1.26 1.86
CA TYR A 107 7.20 -0.77 0.48
C TYR A 107 5.86 -0.13 0.15
N THR A 108 4.75 -0.72 0.58
CA THR A 108 3.41 -0.17 0.38
C THR A 108 3.30 1.25 0.94
N GLY A 109 3.78 1.48 2.16
CA GLY A 109 3.79 2.81 2.77
C GLY A 109 4.67 3.81 2.01
N ILE A 110 5.87 3.39 1.60
CA ILE A 110 6.81 4.23 0.84
C ILE A 110 6.23 4.57 -0.55
N ILE A 111 5.69 3.57 -1.26
CA ILE A 111 5.09 3.77 -2.59
C ILE A 111 3.90 4.71 -2.50
N LEU A 112 3.05 4.57 -1.47
CA LEU A 112 1.93 5.48 -1.24
C LEU A 112 2.43 6.92 -1.01
N ALA A 113 3.47 7.11 -0.18
CA ALA A 113 4.04 8.43 0.06
C ALA A 113 4.57 9.05 -1.24
N ILE A 114 5.31 8.29 -2.04
CA ILE A 114 5.81 8.73 -3.35
C ILE A 114 4.64 9.08 -4.28
N TRP A 115 3.62 8.20 -4.36
CA TRP A 115 2.45 8.40 -5.21
C TRP A 115 1.72 9.70 -4.90
N ILE A 116 1.47 10.00 -3.63
CA ILE A 116 0.82 11.25 -3.21
C ILE A 116 1.67 12.47 -3.57
N ASN A 117 2.99 12.41 -3.37
CA ASN A 117 3.88 13.52 -3.74
C ASN A 117 3.89 13.74 -5.27
N VAL A 118 3.93 12.68 -6.07
CA VAL A 118 3.85 12.75 -7.53
C VAL A 118 2.51 13.34 -7.96
N GLN A 119 1.40 12.94 -7.36
CA GLN A 119 0.09 13.55 -7.63
C GLN A 119 0.08 15.04 -7.35
N ILE A 120 0.56 15.47 -6.17
CA ILE A 120 0.62 16.89 -5.81
C ILE A 120 1.49 17.68 -6.81
N TYR A 121 2.61 17.10 -7.22
CA TYR A 121 3.51 17.74 -8.20
C TYR A 121 2.84 17.93 -9.58
N ILE A 122 2.11 16.93 -10.07
CA ILE A 122 1.50 16.95 -11.40
C ILE A 122 0.21 17.78 -11.41
N VAL A 123 -0.73 17.47 -10.52
CA VAL A 123 -2.09 18.04 -10.57
C VAL A 123 -2.33 19.14 -9.54
N GLY A 124 -1.38 19.37 -8.65
CA GLY A 124 -1.51 20.31 -7.55
C GLY A 124 -2.34 19.75 -6.39
N ALA A 125 -2.61 20.60 -5.40
CA ALA A 125 -3.44 20.22 -4.27
C ALA A 125 -4.93 20.22 -4.69
N ILE A 126 -5.56 19.04 -4.66
CA ILE A 126 -6.96 18.81 -5.05
C ILE A 126 -7.82 18.38 -3.86
N GLY A 127 -7.75 19.14 -2.76
CA GLY A 127 -8.60 18.91 -1.57
C GLY A 127 -7.93 18.09 -0.49
N GLN A 128 -8.77 17.49 0.39
CA GLN A 128 -8.32 16.85 1.63
C GLN A 128 -7.80 15.41 1.45
N ILE A 129 -8.03 14.81 0.29
CA ILE A 129 -7.69 13.41 0.04
C ILE A 129 -6.18 13.16 0.04
N GLN A 130 -5.42 14.11 -0.53
CA GLN A 130 -3.95 14.00 -0.61
C GLN A 130 -3.28 14.12 0.76
N PRO A 131 -3.54 15.14 1.62
CA PRO A 131 -2.97 15.18 2.95
C PRO A 131 -3.42 13.99 3.81
N PHE A 132 -4.67 13.52 3.66
CA PHE A 132 -5.13 12.32 4.34
C PHE A 132 -4.28 11.10 3.99
N TYR A 133 -4.10 10.78 2.71
CA TYR A 133 -3.28 9.63 2.30
C TYR A 133 -1.78 9.85 2.53
N GLY A 134 -1.30 11.09 2.56
CA GLY A 134 0.06 11.40 2.99
C GLY A 134 0.32 11.02 4.44
N LEU A 135 -0.56 11.42 5.37
CA LEU A 135 -0.51 11.01 6.77
C LEU A 135 -0.74 9.50 6.94
N TYR A 136 -1.60 8.93 6.12
CA TYR A 136 -1.85 7.50 6.10
C TYR A 136 -0.61 6.69 5.72
N ALA A 137 0.16 7.14 4.74
CA ALA A 137 1.43 6.53 4.36
C ALA A 137 2.43 6.53 5.54
N VAL A 138 2.53 7.65 6.25
CA VAL A 138 3.37 7.77 7.45
C VAL A 138 2.89 6.81 8.54
N ALA A 139 1.59 6.75 8.80
CA ALA A 139 1.01 5.82 9.79
C ALA A 139 1.29 4.35 9.43
N LEU A 140 1.18 3.99 8.15
CA LEU A 140 1.48 2.64 7.66
C LEU A 140 2.96 2.28 7.86
N ILE A 141 3.88 3.20 7.54
CA ILE A 141 5.32 3.02 7.74
C ILE A 141 5.63 2.85 9.24
N ILE A 142 5.12 3.75 10.09
CA ILE A 142 5.33 3.68 11.53
C ILE A 142 4.80 2.35 12.09
N CYS A 143 3.57 1.97 11.72
CA CYS A 143 2.96 0.73 12.18
C CYS A 143 3.79 -0.49 11.78
N THR A 144 4.30 -0.53 10.54
CA THR A 144 5.18 -1.60 10.06
C THR A 144 6.47 -1.69 10.87
N LEU A 145 7.06 -0.54 11.23
CA LEU A 145 8.33 -0.47 11.96
C LEU A 145 8.19 -0.68 13.47
N LEU A 146 6.98 -0.77 14.02
CA LEU A 146 6.79 -1.02 15.44
C LEU A 146 7.55 -2.29 15.88
N PRO A 147 8.28 -2.24 17.01
CA PRO A 147 9.09 -3.38 17.48
C PRO A 147 8.30 -4.68 17.61
N LYS A 148 7.04 -4.60 18.07
CA LYS A 148 6.15 -5.77 18.19
C LYS A 148 5.80 -6.39 16.84
N VAL A 149 5.61 -5.58 15.79
CA VAL A 149 5.34 -6.05 14.42
C VAL A 149 6.61 -6.66 13.83
N LYS A 150 7.74 -5.95 13.95
CA LYS A 150 9.03 -6.41 13.46
C LYS A 150 9.45 -7.74 14.09
N GLN A 151 9.28 -7.89 15.41
CA GLN A 151 9.59 -9.13 16.12
C GLN A 151 8.68 -10.29 15.70
N PHE A 152 7.39 -10.00 15.46
CA PHE A 152 6.40 -11.01 15.07
C PHE A 152 6.74 -11.66 13.72
N TYR A 153 7.24 -10.89 12.75
CA TYR A 153 7.59 -11.36 11.41
C TYR A 153 9.07 -11.73 11.25
N ARG A 154 9.82 -11.77 12.35
CA ARG A 154 11.22 -12.16 12.32
C ARG A 154 11.35 -13.66 12.02
N ILE A 155 12.18 -13.99 11.03
CA ILE A 155 12.53 -15.36 10.69
C ILE A 155 13.67 -15.80 11.62
N ALA A 156 13.53 -16.95 12.29
CA ALA A 156 14.63 -17.52 13.06
C ALA A 156 15.80 -17.84 12.11
N PRO A 157 17.06 -17.51 12.48
CA PRO A 157 18.20 -17.89 11.67
C PRO A 157 18.22 -19.42 11.54
N SER A 158 18.28 -19.90 10.29
CA SER A 158 18.57 -21.32 10.00
C SER A 158 20.06 -21.54 10.30
N PHE A 159 20.35 -22.16 11.44
CA PHE A 159 21.68 -22.73 11.72
C PHE A 159 21.89 -23.99 10.91
#